data_d085fee1859d95c2d17793847b4adf32
#
_entry.id   d085fee1859d95c2d17793847b4adf32
#
_cell.length_a   1.000
_cell.length_b   1.000
_cell.length_c   1.000
_cell.angle_alpha   90.00
_cell.angle_beta   90.00
_cell.angle_gamma   90.00
#
_symmetry.space_group_name_H-M   'P 1'
#
loop_
_entity.id
_entity.type
_entity.pdbx_description
1 polymer ?
#
loop_
_entity_poly.entity_id
_entity_poly.type
_entity_poly.pdbx_seq_one_letter_code
_entity_poly.pdbx_strand_id
1 'polypeptide(L)'
;MIDHVGFEVSDLERSARFYDALFFAIGGRRLFESGQAVAYGVNGPAVWIVVRGRAPAPGYGHLALQASGRAAVDAAHAAGLANGGEDDGPPGQRPQYGRRYYAAYLRDPDGLRVEVVSR
;
A
#
# COMPACT_ATOMS: atom_id res chain seq x y z
N MET A 1 -19.08 6.42 6.25
CA MET A 1 -17.79 6.61 5.62
C MET A 1 -17.00 5.30 5.69
N ILE A 2 -15.91 5.17 4.96
CA ILE A 2 -15.12 3.93 4.98
C ILE A 2 -14.49 3.74 6.34
N ASP A 3 -14.70 2.58 6.95
CA ASP A 3 -14.08 2.17 8.22
C ASP A 3 -12.71 1.52 7.93
N HIS A 4 -12.70 0.52 7.08
CA HIS A 4 -11.50 -0.17 6.64
C HIS A 4 -11.71 -0.81 5.26
N VAL A 5 -10.61 -1.23 4.65
CA VAL A 5 -10.63 -2.03 3.42
C VAL A 5 -9.87 -3.32 3.65
N GLY A 6 -10.27 -4.39 2.98
CA GLY A 6 -9.60 -5.68 3.07
C GLY A 6 -9.32 -6.26 1.69
N PHE A 7 -8.14 -6.85 1.53
CA PHE A 7 -7.72 -7.50 0.30
C PHE A 7 -7.27 -8.93 0.57
N GLU A 8 -7.65 -9.84 -0.30
CA GLU A 8 -7.07 -11.18 -0.30
C GLU A 8 -5.67 -11.14 -0.89
N VAL A 9 -4.78 -11.94 -0.31
CA VAL A 9 -3.42 -12.14 -0.81
C VAL A 9 -3.15 -13.63 -0.97
N SER A 10 -2.25 -13.99 -1.88
CA SER A 10 -1.91 -15.39 -2.11
C SER A 10 -0.89 -15.93 -1.09
N ASP A 11 -0.04 -15.08 -0.55
CA ASP A 11 1.04 -15.42 0.40
C ASP A 11 1.16 -14.31 1.44
N LEU A 12 0.78 -14.62 2.67
CA LEU A 12 0.69 -13.60 3.73
C LEU A 12 2.07 -13.01 4.07
N GLU A 13 3.11 -13.83 4.20
CA GLU A 13 4.46 -13.35 4.54
C GLU A 13 5.03 -12.46 3.44
N ARG A 14 4.85 -12.87 2.19
CA ARG A 14 5.32 -12.11 1.03
C ARG A 14 4.63 -10.74 0.94
N SER A 15 3.32 -10.71 1.09
CA SER A 15 2.56 -9.47 1.06
C SER A 15 2.82 -8.60 2.29
N ALA A 16 2.94 -9.21 3.47
CA ALA A 16 3.26 -8.48 4.69
C ALA A 16 4.63 -7.79 4.61
N ARG A 17 5.63 -8.42 4.01
CA ARG A 17 6.93 -7.79 3.80
C ARG A 17 6.82 -6.48 2.99
N PHE A 18 6.02 -6.50 1.93
CA PHE A 18 5.75 -5.32 1.12
C PHE A 18 5.01 -4.24 1.92
N TYR A 19 3.90 -4.60 2.56
CA TYR A 19 3.06 -3.64 3.28
C TYR A 19 3.73 -3.12 4.56
N ASP A 20 4.53 -3.93 5.26
CA ASP A 20 5.34 -3.46 6.40
C ASP A 20 6.23 -2.28 5.97
N ALA A 21 6.96 -2.47 4.88
CA ALA A 21 7.90 -1.47 4.38
C ALA A 21 7.18 -0.21 3.88
N LEU A 22 6.07 -0.40 3.15
CA LEU A 22 5.27 0.70 2.62
C LEU A 22 4.67 1.55 3.75
N PHE A 23 4.00 0.91 4.70
CA PHE A 23 3.37 1.61 5.82
C PHE A 23 4.40 2.29 6.74
N PHE A 24 5.51 1.63 7.01
CA PHE A 24 6.58 2.25 7.79
C PHE A 24 7.05 3.57 7.18
N ALA A 25 7.20 3.62 5.86
CA ALA A 25 7.64 4.83 5.15
C ALA A 25 6.66 6.00 5.25
N ILE A 26 5.37 5.74 5.48
CA ILE A 26 4.33 6.77 5.61
C ILE A 26 3.82 6.95 7.05
N GLY A 27 4.53 6.40 8.04
CA GLY A 27 4.21 6.59 9.45
C GLY A 27 3.20 5.60 10.04
N GLY A 28 2.88 4.54 9.32
CA GLY A 28 1.99 3.48 9.80
C GLY A 28 2.75 2.24 10.26
N ARG A 29 2.01 1.25 10.73
CA ARG A 29 2.56 -0.02 11.21
C ARG A 29 1.50 -1.11 11.26
N ARG A 30 1.91 -2.34 11.54
CA ARG A 30 0.99 -3.40 11.91
C ARG A 30 0.30 -3.05 13.22
N LEU A 31 -1.01 -3.21 13.24
CA LEU A 31 -1.84 -3.03 14.43
C LEU A 31 -2.57 -4.31 14.82
N PHE A 32 -2.56 -5.30 13.96
CA PHE A 32 -3.10 -6.64 14.22
C PHE A 32 -2.36 -7.65 13.37
N GLU A 33 -2.15 -8.86 13.91
CA GLU A 33 -1.64 -9.99 13.14
C GLU A 33 -2.18 -11.31 13.68
N SER A 34 -2.40 -12.25 12.75
CA SER A 34 -2.74 -13.64 13.04
C SER A 34 -2.10 -14.52 11.96
N GLY A 35 -2.34 -15.82 12.01
CA GLY A 35 -1.87 -16.73 10.95
C GLY A 35 -2.53 -16.51 9.59
N GLN A 36 -3.67 -15.79 9.53
CA GLN A 36 -4.44 -15.59 8.31
C GLN A 36 -4.57 -14.12 7.91
N ALA A 37 -4.21 -13.16 8.76
CA ALA A 37 -4.44 -11.75 8.47
C ALA A 37 -3.41 -10.85 9.15
N VAL A 38 -3.14 -9.72 8.50
CA VAL A 38 -2.40 -8.59 9.08
C VAL A 38 -3.17 -7.32 8.76
N ALA A 39 -3.25 -6.42 9.73
CA ALA A 39 -3.87 -5.11 9.54
C ALA A 39 -2.89 -3.98 9.82
N TYR A 40 -2.98 -2.95 9.00
CA TYR A 40 -2.11 -1.78 9.03
C TYR A 40 -2.90 -0.50 9.25
N GLY A 41 -2.26 0.46 9.87
CA GLY A 41 -2.81 1.79 10.05
C GLY A 41 -1.90 2.68 10.87
N VAL A 42 -2.40 3.88 11.19
CA VAL A 42 -1.70 4.86 12.04
C VAL A 42 -2.34 4.89 13.43
N ASN A 43 -3.61 5.29 13.51
CA ASN A 43 -4.36 5.39 14.77
C ASN A 43 -5.28 4.19 15.02
N GLY A 44 -5.51 3.39 14.00
CA GLY A 44 -6.34 2.20 14.04
C GLY A 44 -6.16 1.40 12.76
N PRO A 45 -6.57 0.11 12.76
CA PRO A 45 -6.44 -0.73 11.57
C PRO A 45 -7.37 -0.25 10.47
N ALA A 46 -6.78 0.09 9.32
CA ALA A 46 -7.51 0.63 8.18
C ALA A 46 -7.38 -0.23 6.91
N VAL A 47 -6.26 -0.93 6.76
CA VAL A 47 -6.01 -1.81 5.60
C VAL A 47 -5.68 -3.21 6.10
N TRP A 48 -6.46 -4.17 5.64
CA TRP A 48 -6.31 -5.58 6.00
C TRP A 48 -5.83 -6.38 4.80
N ILE A 49 -4.86 -7.26 5.01
CA ILE A 49 -4.51 -8.31 4.06
C ILE A 49 -4.86 -9.65 4.70
N VAL A 50 -5.50 -10.53 3.92
CA VAL A 50 -6.05 -11.79 4.41
C VAL A 50 -5.72 -12.91 3.43
N VAL A 51 -5.22 -14.03 3.93
CA VAL A 51 -5.02 -15.22 3.13
C VAL A 51 -6.23 -16.16 3.29
N ARG A 52 -6.73 -16.70 2.18
CA ARG A 52 -7.87 -17.62 2.17
C ARG A 52 -7.57 -18.94 1.47
N GLY A 53 -6.27 -19.27 1.30
CA GLY A 53 -5.87 -20.50 0.67
C GLY A 53 -6.07 -20.55 -0.84
N ARG A 54 -6.18 -19.39 -1.48
CA ARG A 54 -6.36 -19.28 -2.93
C ARG A 54 -5.69 -18.00 -3.45
N ALA A 55 -5.38 -17.96 -4.74
CA ALA A 55 -4.95 -16.73 -5.39
C ALA A 55 -6.12 -15.76 -5.51
N PRO A 56 -5.93 -14.46 -5.23
CA PRO A 56 -6.98 -13.47 -5.42
C PRO A 56 -7.29 -13.26 -6.90
N ALA A 57 -8.52 -12.88 -7.20
CA ALA A 57 -8.91 -12.45 -8.53
C ALA A 57 -8.27 -11.09 -8.87
N PRO A 58 -8.05 -10.79 -10.17
CA PRO A 58 -7.56 -9.47 -10.57
C PRO A 58 -8.44 -8.35 -10.05
N GLY A 59 -7.83 -7.29 -9.53
CA GLY A 59 -8.53 -6.11 -9.06
C GLY A 59 -8.72 -5.08 -10.18
N TYR A 60 -9.78 -4.29 -10.08
CA TYR A 60 -10.09 -3.24 -11.04
C TYR A 60 -9.84 -1.84 -10.50
N GLY A 61 -9.65 -1.69 -9.20
CA GLY A 61 -9.42 -0.42 -8.56
C GLY A 61 -7.98 -0.25 -8.12
N HIS A 62 -7.77 0.77 -7.32
CA HIS A 62 -6.51 0.96 -6.63
C HIS A 62 -6.75 1.46 -5.21
N LEU A 63 -5.79 1.20 -4.35
CA LEU A 63 -5.73 1.73 -2.99
C LEU A 63 -4.81 2.94 -2.98
N ALA A 64 -5.28 4.09 -2.49
CA ALA A 64 -4.45 5.27 -2.33
C ALA A 64 -4.20 5.55 -0.84
N LEU A 65 -2.94 5.67 -0.47
CA LEU A 65 -2.48 5.93 0.88
C LEU A 65 -1.90 7.33 0.98
N GLN A 66 -2.35 8.09 1.95
CA GLN A 66 -1.85 9.45 2.16
C GLN A 66 -0.49 9.46 2.85
N ALA A 67 0.44 10.20 2.28
CA ALA A 67 1.73 10.49 2.89
C ALA A 67 1.79 11.94 3.37
N SER A 68 2.63 12.22 4.35
CA SER A 68 2.77 13.56 4.93
C SER A 68 3.47 14.57 4.03
N GLY A 69 4.16 14.12 2.99
CA GLY A 69 4.90 14.98 2.07
C GLY A 69 5.58 14.19 0.97
N ARG A 70 6.23 14.90 0.05
CA ARG A 70 6.90 14.29 -1.11
C ARG A 70 8.00 13.32 -0.72
N ALA A 71 8.78 13.63 0.32
CA ALA A 71 9.85 12.75 0.78
C ALA A 71 9.30 11.39 1.25
N ALA A 72 8.13 11.37 1.90
CA ALA A 72 7.48 10.13 2.33
C ALA A 72 6.95 9.33 1.13
N VAL A 73 6.46 10.00 0.09
CA VAL A 73 6.07 9.34 -1.17
C VAL A 73 7.27 8.67 -1.82
N ASP A 74 8.39 9.38 -1.93
CA ASP A 74 9.63 8.85 -2.50
C ASP A 74 10.13 7.65 -1.70
N ALA A 75 10.14 7.75 -0.37
CA ALA A 75 10.58 6.68 0.52
C ALA A 75 9.68 5.45 0.42
N ALA A 76 8.37 5.65 0.35
CA ALA A 76 7.41 4.55 0.22
C ALA A 76 7.57 3.80 -1.11
N HIS A 77 7.76 4.51 -2.21
CA HIS A 77 8.01 3.90 -3.51
C HIS A 77 9.30 3.06 -3.49
N ALA A 78 10.39 3.62 -2.98
CA ALA A 78 11.65 2.90 -2.87
C ALA A 78 11.54 1.66 -1.96
N ALA A 79 10.87 1.80 -0.82
CA ALA A 79 10.66 0.69 0.12
C ALA A 79 9.80 -0.42 -0.49
N GLY A 80 8.76 -0.07 -1.21
CA GLY A 80 7.90 -1.03 -1.90
C GLY A 80 8.65 -1.81 -2.97
N LEU A 81 9.45 -1.14 -3.78
CA LEU A 81 10.30 -1.80 -4.79
C LEU A 81 11.32 -2.77 -4.15
N ALA A 82 11.92 -2.36 -3.03
CA ALA A 82 12.90 -3.18 -2.34
C ALA A 82 12.27 -4.40 -1.62
N ASN A 83 10.95 -4.44 -1.48
CA ASN A 83 10.24 -5.45 -0.69
C ASN A 83 9.14 -6.18 -1.47
N GLY A 84 9.37 -6.43 -2.75
CA GLY A 84 8.54 -7.31 -3.56
C GLY A 84 7.49 -6.63 -4.42
N GLY A 85 7.41 -5.30 -4.40
CA GLY A 85 6.55 -4.53 -5.29
C GLY A 85 7.18 -4.27 -6.64
N GLU A 86 6.35 -3.88 -7.60
CA GLU A 86 6.78 -3.45 -8.92
C GLU A 86 6.39 -1.99 -9.15
N ASP A 87 7.21 -1.27 -9.94
CA ASP A 87 6.90 0.10 -10.33
C ASP A 87 5.69 0.13 -11.27
N ASP A 88 4.77 1.04 -10.99
CA ASP A 88 3.61 1.32 -11.84
C ASP A 88 3.40 2.83 -12.01
N GLY A 89 4.43 3.61 -11.75
CA GLY A 89 4.48 5.06 -11.88
C GLY A 89 5.42 5.68 -10.86
N PRO A 90 6.61 6.15 -11.27
CA PRO A 90 7.59 6.69 -10.33
C PRO A 90 7.08 7.95 -9.64
N PRO A 91 7.66 8.30 -8.49
CA PRO A 91 7.28 9.52 -7.78
C PRO A 91 7.37 10.76 -8.66
N GLY A 92 6.34 11.58 -8.63
CA GLY A 92 6.30 12.80 -9.41
C GLY A 92 5.01 13.58 -9.24
N GLN A 93 5.03 14.79 -9.72
CA GLN A 93 3.84 15.63 -9.77
C GLN A 93 2.82 15.09 -10.76
N ARG A 94 1.55 15.20 -10.39
CA ARG A 94 0.41 14.83 -11.24
C ARG A 94 -0.50 16.08 -11.37
N PRO A 95 -0.10 17.07 -12.16
CA PRO A 95 -0.81 18.35 -12.23
C PRO A 95 -2.25 18.18 -12.72
N GLN A 96 -2.56 17.13 -13.47
CA GLN A 96 -3.92 16.81 -13.90
C GLN A 96 -4.88 16.50 -12.74
N TYR A 97 -4.34 16.16 -11.58
CA TYR A 97 -5.15 15.85 -10.37
C TYR A 97 -5.10 16.96 -9.32
N GLY A 98 -4.19 17.91 -9.44
CA GLY A 98 -4.09 19.03 -8.53
C GLY A 98 -2.70 19.66 -8.52
N ARG A 99 -2.63 20.93 -8.09
CA ARG A 99 -1.37 21.71 -8.08
C ARG A 99 -0.29 21.09 -7.19
N ARG A 100 -0.70 20.47 -6.09
CA ARG A 100 0.20 19.89 -5.10
C ARG A 100 0.19 18.37 -5.12
N TYR A 101 -0.52 17.78 -6.07
CA TYR A 101 -0.66 16.33 -6.16
C TYR A 101 0.67 15.71 -6.58
N TYR A 102 1.30 15.02 -5.64
CA TYR A 102 2.57 14.33 -5.85
C TYR A 102 2.36 12.86 -5.44
N ALA A 103 2.57 11.96 -6.36
CA ALA A 103 2.22 10.56 -6.15
C ALA A 103 3.20 9.59 -6.81
N ALA A 104 3.20 8.38 -6.29
CA ALA A 104 3.84 7.22 -6.88
C ALA A 104 2.87 6.05 -6.90
N TYR A 105 3.06 5.15 -7.85
CA TYR A 105 2.24 3.96 -8.02
C TYR A 105 3.11 2.71 -8.02
N LEU A 106 2.60 1.67 -7.37
CA LEU A 106 3.23 0.36 -7.28
C LEU A 106 2.21 -0.72 -7.57
N ARG A 107 2.68 -1.89 -7.96
CA ARG A 107 1.93 -3.13 -7.86
C ARG A 107 2.41 -3.88 -6.65
N ASP A 108 1.49 -4.35 -5.82
CA ASP A 108 1.83 -5.23 -4.71
C ASP A 108 2.21 -6.62 -5.23
N PRO A 109 2.69 -7.56 -4.38
CA PRO A 109 3.10 -8.89 -4.85
C PRO A 109 2.03 -9.70 -5.59
N ASP A 110 0.75 -9.39 -5.41
CA ASP A 110 -0.35 -10.02 -6.14
C ASP A 110 -0.88 -9.18 -7.31
N GLY A 111 -0.28 -8.01 -7.57
CA GLY A 111 -0.65 -7.15 -8.67
C GLY A 111 -1.70 -6.10 -8.37
N LEU A 112 -2.10 -5.92 -7.11
CA LEU A 112 -2.98 -4.82 -6.73
C LEU A 112 -2.25 -3.49 -6.92
N ARG A 113 -2.92 -2.53 -7.54
CA ARG A 113 -2.37 -1.20 -7.73
C ARG A 113 -2.47 -0.40 -6.44
N VAL A 114 -1.34 0.09 -5.97
CA VAL A 114 -1.24 0.90 -4.76
C VAL A 114 -0.65 2.25 -5.11
N GLU A 115 -1.32 3.31 -4.69
CA GLU A 115 -0.86 4.69 -4.83
C GLU A 115 -0.41 5.22 -3.47
N VAL A 116 0.67 5.98 -3.45
CA VAL A 116 1.05 6.79 -2.29
C VAL A 116 1.06 8.24 -2.73
N VAL A 117 0.31 9.09 -2.04
CA VAL A 117 0.04 10.46 -2.49
C VAL A 117 0.20 11.49 -1.36
N SER A 118 0.77 12.63 -1.70
CA SER A 118 0.74 13.83 -0.87
C SER A 118 0.15 15.01 -1.64
N ARG A 119 -0.54 15.87 -0.92
CA ARG A 119 -1.11 17.10 -1.48
C ARG A 119 -1.36 18.17 -0.41
#